data_889bf142299c62d4410505f6e9c21c5b
#
_entry.id   889bf142299c62d4410505f6e9c21c5b
#
_cell.length_a   1.000
_cell.length_b   1.000
_cell.length_c   1.000
_cell.angle_alpha   90.00
_cell.angle_beta   90.00
_cell.angle_gamma   90.00
#
_symmetry.space_group_name_H-M   'P 1'
#
loop_
_entity.id
_entity.type
_entity.pdbx_description
1 polymer ?
#
loop_
_entity_poly.entity_id
_entity_poly.type
_entity_poly.pdbx_seq_one_letter_code
_entity_poly.pdbx_strand_id
1 'polypeptide(L)'
;MARGLSERAHQKVLEAAMQLFAKRGIESTSMDAIAAGSGVSKATIYKHWADKDDLCMEVLVHIHELDEGPPDFDSGDLKSDIESFLLHEPNPRKADMQKRLMPHLIAYSARNQEFGRAWRARVMERARAGLKKLLRRGVDRGIFPAVLDEELAVTLLLGPMLFSHIFGPRIDRKWLASGAVDSFWKAHARPQYQVPSTSKAISRRLSR
;
A
#
# COMPACT_ATOMS: atom_id res chain seq x y z
N MET A 1 34.67 -16.70 10.83
CA MET A 1 33.30 -16.72 10.34
C MET A 1 32.58 -15.53 10.97
N ALA A 2 32.25 -14.50 10.18
CA ALA A 2 31.48 -13.38 10.67
C ALA A 2 30.05 -13.87 10.94
N ARG A 3 29.63 -13.86 12.22
CA ARG A 3 28.25 -14.13 12.59
C ARG A 3 27.38 -13.08 11.88
N GLY A 4 26.49 -13.52 11.01
CA GLY A 4 25.42 -12.70 10.45
C GLY A 4 24.62 -12.03 11.59
N LEU A 5 23.91 -10.95 11.29
CA LEU A 5 22.99 -10.33 12.25
C LEU A 5 22.03 -11.40 12.73
N SER A 6 21.86 -11.55 14.06
CA SER A 6 20.84 -12.49 14.56
C SER A 6 19.46 -11.95 14.17
N GLU A 7 18.52 -12.84 13.86
CA GLU A 7 17.12 -12.48 13.53
C GLU A 7 16.55 -11.46 14.52
N ARG A 8 16.82 -11.66 15.81
CA ARG A 8 16.40 -10.74 16.86
C ARG A 8 17.01 -9.33 16.74
N ALA A 9 18.28 -9.24 16.34
CA ALA A 9 18.93 -7.94 16.17
C ALA A 9 18.45 -7.25 14.88
N HIS A 10 18.23 -7.99 13.82
CA HIS A 10 17.63 -7.54 12.58
C HIS A 10 16.25 -6.92 12.83
N GLN A 11 15.36 -7.65 13.51
CA GLN A 11 14.03 -7.17 13.88
C GLN A 11 14.08 -5.88 14.72
N LYS A 12 15.01 -5.77 15.69
CA LYS A 12 15.18 -4.54 16.48
C LYS A 12 15.58 -3.33 15.63
N VAL A 13 16.42 -3.52 14.62
CA VAL A 13 16.82 -2.43 13.71
C VAL A 13 15.64 -2.00 12.86
N LEU A 14 14.87 -2.93 12.28
CA LEU A 14 13.67 -2.62 11.49
C LEU A 14 12.63 -1.87 12.34
N GLU A 15 12.35 -2.33 13.55
CA GLU A 15 11.40 -1.67 14.46
C GLU A 15 11.84 -0.24 14.83
N ALA A 16 13.13 -0.06 15.17
CA ALA A 16 13.66 1.26 15.50
C ALA A 16 13.61 2.22 14.29
N ALA A 17 14.01 1.74 13.12
CA ALA A 17 13.96 2.51 11.88
C ALA A 17 12.52 2.91 11.53
N MET A 18 11.59 1.95 11.56
CA MET A 18 10.18 2.17 11.30
C MET A 18 9.57 3.25 12.20
N GLN A 19 9.82 3.18 13.52
CA GLN A 19 9.34 4.17 14.47
C GLN A 19 9.94 5.55 14.24
N LEU A 20 11.24 5.62 13.97
CA LEU A 20 11.93 6.90 13.73
C LEU A 20 11.48 7.53 12.41
N PHE A 21 11.36 6.76 11.34
CA PHE A 21 10.86 7.25 10.05
C PHE A 21 9.43 7.78 10.15
N ALA A 22 8.55 7.07 10.86
CA ALA A 22 7.17 7.51 11.07
C ALA A 22 7.04 8.73 11.98
N LYS A 23 7.99 8.93 12.92
CA LYS A 23 7.96 10.04 13.88
C LYS A 23 8.63 11.31 13.38
N ARG A 24 9.77 11.18 12.70
CA ARG A 24 10.66 12.30 12.33
C ARG A 24 10.78 12.50 10.83
N GLY A 25 10.32 11.54 10.03
CA GLY A 25 10.56 11.47 8.60
C GLY A 25 11.86 10.75 8.25
N ILE A 26 11.93 10.25 7.02
CA ILE A 26 13.06 9.48 6.51
C ILE A 26 14.31 10.38 6.40
N GLU A 27 14.15 11.60 5.87
CA GLU A 27 15.24 12.54 5.67
C GLU A 27 15.93 12.94 6.99
N SER A 28 15.12 13.22 8.02
CA SER A 28 15.60 13.69 9.33
C SER A 28 16.08 12.56 10.25
N THR A 29 16.02 11.31 9.82
CA THR A 29 16.49 10.15 10.57
C THR A 29 17.89 9.77 10.13
N SER A 30 18.84 9.67 11.08
CA SER A 30 20.20 9.20 10.83
C SER A 30 20.39 7.74 11.21
N MET A 31 21.39 7.08 10.61
CA MET A 31 21.79 5.72 10.99
C MET A 31 22.28 5.65 12.46
N ASP A 32 22.84 6.75 12.98
CA ASP A 32 23.24 6.85 14.39
C ASP A 32 22.03 6.81 15.34
N ALA A 33 20.94 7.51 14.96
CA ALA A 33 19.71 7.48 15.73
C ALA A 33 19.06 6.09 15.72
N ILE A 34 19.14 5.38 14.58
CA ILE A 34 18.65 4.01 14.46
C ILE A 34 19.50 3.05 15.30
N ALA A 35 20.82 3.18 15.28
CA ALA A 35 21.73 2.38 16.10
C ALA A 35 21.45 2.59 17.60
N ALA A 36 21.28 3.84 18.04
CA ALA A 36 20.93 4.15 19.40
C ALA A 36 19.56 3.58 19.80
N GLY A 37 18.55 3.70 18.91
CA GLY A 37 17.19 3.22 19.18
C GLY A 37 17.06 1.69 19.19
N SER A 38 17.84 0.98 18.36
CA SER A 38 17.81 -0.47 18.28
C SER A 38 18.72 -1.17 19.29
N GLY A 39 19.71 -0.44 19.86
CA GLY A 39 20.79 -1.03 20.65
C GLY A 39 21.76 -1.91 19.86
N VAL A 40 21.75 -1.80 18.54
CA VAL A 40 22.67 -2.52 17.63
C VAL A 40 23.77 -1.58 17.16
N SER A 41 25.03 -2.05 17.17
CA SER A 41 26.16 -1.20 16.79
C SER A 41 26.03 -0.72 15.33
N LYS A 42 26.45 0.53 15.07
CA LYS A 42 26.47 1.11 13.73
C LYS A 42 27.24 0.25 12.74
N ALA A 43 28.41 -0.27 13.15
CA ALA A 43 29.21 -1.17 12.33
C ALA A 43 28.45 -2.46 11.95
N THR A 44 27.62 -2.98 12.85
CA THR A 44 26.79 -4.14 12.57
C THR A 44 25.68 -3.81 11.59
N ILE A 45 25.04 -2.65 11.73
CA ILE A 45 23.97 -2.19 10.82
C ILE A 45 24.53 -2.05 9.40
N TYR A 46 25.64 -1.36 9.21
CA TYR A 46 26.27 -1.16 7.89
C TYR A 46 26.78 -2.42 7.20
N LYS A 47 26.88 -3.55 7.91
CA LYS A 47 27.16 -4.84 7.28
C LYS A 47 25.96 -5.44 6.54
N HIS A 48 24.75 -4.98 6.88
CA HIS A 48 23.48 -5.51 6.34
C HIS A 48 22.79 -4.52 5.42
N TRP A 49 22.88 -3.23 5.70
CA TRP A 49 22.29 -2.17 4.91
C TRP A 49 23.38 -1.18 4.53
N ALA A 50 23.59 -1.01 3.22
CA ALA A 50 24.62 -0.12 2.70
C ALA A 50 24.42 1.33 3.14
N ASP A 51 23.15 1.75 3.21
CA ASP A 51 22.74 3.09 3.61
C ASP A 51 21.32 3.11 4.21
N LYS A 52 20.84 4.32 4.47
CA LYS A 52 19.49 4.55 5.01
C LYS A 52 18.38 4.18 4.02
N ASP A 53 18.63 4.34 2.74
CA ASP A 53 17.65 4.08 1.68
C ASP A 53 17.40 2.58 1.55
N ASP A 54 18.46 1.79 1.65
CA ASP A 54 18.41 0.33 1.64
C ASP A 54 17.61 -0.19 2.87
N LEU A 55 17.93 0.33 4.06
CA LEU A 55 17.17 0.01 5.27
C LEU A 55 15.70 0.47 5.17
N CYS A 56 15.44 1.65 4.63
CA CYS A 56 14.09 2.15 4.45
C CYS A 56 13.29 1.26 3.49
N MET A 57 13.90 0.78 2.43
CA MET A 57 13.27 -0.13 1.49
C MET A 57 12.88 -1.45 2.16
N GLU A 58 13.74 -1.99 3.02
CA GLU A 58 13.42 -3.21 3.75
C GLU A 58 12.31 -2.99 4.79
N VAL A 59 12.30 -1.85 5.47
CA VAL A 59 11.18 -1.44 6.33
C VAL A 59 9.86 -1.42 5.55
N LEU A 60 9.87 -0.91 4.31
CA LEU A 60 8.66 -0.88 3.47
C LEU A 60 8.21 -2.28 3.06
N VAL A 61 9.15 -3.16 2.69
CA VAL A 61 8.87 -4.57 2.39
C VAL A 61 8.22 -5.25 3.60
N HIS A 62 8.79 -5.02 4.79
CA HIS A 62 8.28 -5.57 6.05
C HIS A 62 6.89 -5.05 6.42
N ILE A 63 6.65 -3.74 6.29
CA ILE A 63 5.33 -3.13 6.59
C ILE A 63 4.25 -3.65 5.66
N HIS A 64 4.57 -3.80 4.38
CA HIS A 64 3.63 -4.24 3.36
C HIS A 64 3.51 -5.77 3.25
N GLU A 65 4.24 -6.54 4.07
CA GLU A 65 4.24 -8.03 4.06
C GLU A 65 4.48 -8.59 2.65
N LEU A 66 5.37 -7.93 1.91
CA LEU A 66 5.59 -8.27 0.50
C LEU A 66 6.22 -9.66 0.30
N ASP A 67 6.87 -10.20 1.33
CA ASP A 67 7.51 -11.52 1.26
C ASP A 67 6.48 -12.66 1.33
N GLU A 68 5.31 -12.40 1.93
CA GLU A 68 4.24 -13.39 2.06
C GLU A 68 3.34 -13.47 0.81
N GLY A 69 3.41 -12.46 -0.06
CA GLY A 69 2.52 -12.32 -1.21
C GLY A 69 1.11 -11.84 -0.82
N PRO A 70 0.35 -11.26 -1.76
CA PRO A 70 -1.03 -10.87 -1.48
C PRO A 70 -1.92 -12.11 -1.33
N PRO A 71 -2.96 -12.06 -0.48
CA PRO A 71 -4.01 -13.08 -0.44
C PRO A 71 -4.63 -13.29 -1.82
N ASP A 72 -5.06 -14.51 -2.09
CA ASP A 72 -5.81 -14.77 -3.32
C ASP A 72 -7.27 -14.34 -3.12
N PHE A 73 -7.67 -13.30 -3.83
CA PHE A 73 -9.02 -12.77 -3.82
C PHE A 73 -9.84 -13.46 -4.92
N ASP A 74 -10.43 -14.61 -4.63
CA ASP A 74 -11.25 -15.38 -5.56
C ASP A 74 -12.49 -15.97 -4.86
N SER A 75 -13.37 -15.08 -4.41
CA SER A 75 -14.65 -15.45 -3.78
C SER A 75 -15.71 -15.95 -4.78
N GLY A 76 -15.45 -15.79 -6.08
CA GLY A 76 -16.42 -15.99 -7.15
C GLY A 76 -17.15 -14.70 -7.57
N ASP A 77 -17.23 -13.70 -6.72
CA ASP A 77 -17.73 -12.36 -7.03
C ASP A 77 -16.59 -11.36 -7.22
N LEU A 78 -16.26 -11.07 -8.46
CA LEU A 78 -15.16 -10.19 -8.83
C LEU A 78 -15.28 -8.78 -8.22
N LYS A 79 -16.49 -8.27 -8.07
CA LYS A 79 -16.71 -6.94 -7.51
C LYS A 79 -16.32 -6.90 -6.03
N SER A 80 -16.76 -7.90 -5.29
CA SER A 80 -16.37 -8.10 -3.89
C SER A 80 -14.87 -8.38 -3.74
N ASP A 81 -14.26 -9.10 -4.68
CA ASP A 81 -12.81 -9.37 -4.68
C ASP A 81 -12.01 -8.10 -4.85
N ILE A 82 -12.40 -7.21 -5.79
CA ILE A 82 -11.74 -5.90 -5.99
C ILE A 82 -11.92 -5.03 -4.73
N GLU A 83 -13.11 -4.99 -4.14
CA GLU A 83 -13.35 -4.23 -2.90
C GLU A 83 -12.48 -4.77 -1.74
N SER A 84 -12.44 -6.08 -1.57
CA SER A 84 -11.63 -6.75 -0.55
C SER A 84 -10.13 -6.48 -0.75
N PHE A 85 -9.67 -6.46 -2.01
CA PHE A 85 -8.30 -6.07 -2.34
C PHE A 85 -7.98 -4.64 -1.91
N LEU A 86 -8.86 -3.67 -2.20
CA LEU A 86 -8.67 -2.26 -1.80
C LEU A 86 -8.71 -2.07 -0.29
N LEU A 87 -9.46 -2.89 0.42
CA LEU A 87 -9.61 -2.86 1.87
C LEU A 87 -8.54 -3.67 2.60
N HIS A 88 -7.78 -4.48 1.87
CA HIS A 88 -6.78 -5.34 2.49
C HIS A 88 -5.78 -4.51 3.29
N GLU A 89 -5.67 -4.83 4.57
CA GLU A 89 -4.66 -4.33 5.48
C GLU A 89 -3.95 -5.55 6.08
N PRO A 90 -2.65 -5.70 5.86
CA PRO A 90 -1.95 -6.90 6.31
C PRO A 90 -2.10 -7.09 7.83
N ASN A 91 -1.63 -6.18 8.62
CA ASN A 91 -1.70 -6.23 10.08
C ASN A 91 -2.13 -4.87 10.63
N PRO A 92 -3.10 -4.77 11.58
CA PRO A 92 -3.55 -3.49 12.12
C PRO A 92 -2.44 -2.61 12.69
N ARG A 93 -1.42 -3.20 13.33
CA ARG A 93 -0.25 -2.44 13.85
C ARG A 93 0.61 -1.90 12.72
N LYS A 94 0.83 -2.69 11.68
CA LYS A 94 1.57 -2.28 10.47
C LYS A 94 0.78 -1.24 9.67
N ALA A 95 -0.55 -1.37 9.61
CA ALA A 95 -1.44 -0.42 8.95
C ALA A 95 -1.36 0.99 9.56
N ASP A 96 -1.36 1.12 10.89
CA ASP A 96 -1.18 2.42 11.57
C ASP A 96 0.20 3.02 11.24
N MET A 97 1.23 2.21 11.30
CA MET A 97 2.59 2.63 10.98
C MET A 97 2.71 3.07 9.52
N GLN A 98 2.10 2.33 8.59
CA GLN A 98 2.03 2.69 7.18
C GLN A 98 1.37 4.06 6.97
N LYS A 99 0.23 4.31 7.64
CA LYS A 99 -0.47 5.61 7.56
C LYS A 99 0.42 6.77 8.02
N ARG A 100 1.19 6.58 9.08
CA ARG A 100 2.10 7.60 9.62
C ARG A 100 3.35 7.79 8.77
N LEU A 101 3.86 6.73 8.15
CA LEU A 101 5.05 6.78 7.31
C LEU A 101 4.77 7.34 5.91
N MET A 102 3.60 7.09 5.35
CA MET A 102 3.27 7.41 3.95
C MET A 102 3.51 8.88 3.55
N PRO A 103 3.11 9.91 4.32
CA PRO A 103 3.41 11.30 3.95
C PRO A 103 4.91 11.58 3.86
N HIS A 104 5.70 11.03 4.79
CA HIS A 104 7.16 11.17 4.78
C HIS A 104 7.80 10.45 3.59
N LEU A 105 7.29 9.28 3.25
CA LEU A 105 7.72 8.49 2.11
C LEU A 105 7.50 9.21 0.78
N ILE A 106 6.31 9.80 0.59
CA ILE A 106 5.98 10.56 -0.60
C ILE A 106 6.90 11.79 -0.73
N ALA A 107 7.05 12.57 0.35
CA ALA A 107 7.93 13.73 0.36
C ALA A 107 9.39 13.36 0.08
N TYR A 108 9.88 12.26 0.65
CA TYR A 108 11.22 11.76 0.45
C TYR A 108 11.45 11.27 -0.99
N SER A 109 10.52 10.48 -1.51
CA SER A 109 10.59 9.94 -2.88
C SER A 109 10.52 11.03 -3.96
N ALA A 110 9.85 12.15 -3.68
CA ALA A 110 9.79 13.29 -4.59
C ALA A 110 11.14 14.03 -4.69
N ARG A 111 11.92 14.04 -3.62
CA ARG A 111 13.26 14.68 -3.57
C ARG A 111 14.38 13.74 -3.98
N ASN A 112 14.27 12.47 -3.63
CA ASN A 112 15.23 11.42 -3.99
C ASN A 112 14.65 10.56 -5.11
N GLN A 113 14.97 10.91 -6.35
CA GLN A 113 14.39 10.25 -7.53
C GLN A 113 14.81 8.78 -7.66
N GLU A 114 16.02 8.42 -7.24
CA GLU A 114 16.51 7.05 -7.29
C GLU A 114 15.73 6.17 -6.32
N PHE A 115 15.63 6.59 -5.06
CA PHE A 115 14.79 5.94 -4.07
C PHE A 115 13.33 5.85 -4.54
N GLY A 116 12.78 6.93 -5.09
CA GLY A 116 11.42 6.96 -5.60
C GLY A 116 11.17 5.97 -6.74
N ARG A 117 12.15 5.76 -7.63
CA ARG A 117 12.06 4.72 -8.69
C ARG A 117 12.09 3.31 -8.07
N ALA A 118 13.02 3.06 -7.16
CA ALA A 118 13.14 1.79 -6.47
C ALA A 118 11.88 1.44 -5.66
N TRP A 119 11.33 2.41 -4.93
CA TRP A 119 10.08 2.25 -4.18
C TRP A 119 8.89 1.91 -5.10
N ARG A 120 8.70 2.65 -6.20
CA ARG A 120 7.64 2.34 -7.17
C ARG A 120 7.79 0.92 -7.72
N ALA A 121 8.99 0.54 -8.16
CA ALA A 121 9.23 -0.76 -8.75
C ALA A 121 9.06 -1.91 -7.76
N ARG A 122 9.51 -1.75 -6.52
CA ARG A 122 9.59 -2.85 -5.55
C ARG A 122 8.33 -3.00 -4.69
N VAL A 123 7.67 -1.88 -4.37
CA VAL A 123 6.51 -1.85 -3.47
C VAL A 123 5.21 -1.58 -4.22
N MET A 124 5.16 -0.45 -4.94
CA MET A 124 3.92 -0.02 -5.59
C MET A 124 3.48 -0.97 -6.72
N GLU A 125 4.44 -1.48 -7.51
CA GLU A 125 4.12 -2.34 -8.64
C GLU A 125 3.49 -3.67 -8.20
N ARG A 126 3.80 -4.19 -7.02
CA ARG A 126 3.14 -5.40 -6.49
C ARG A 126 1.65 -5.20 -6.25
N ALA A 127 1.27 -4.09 -5.62
CA ALA A 127 -0.15 -3.75 -5.43
C ALA A 127 -0.85 -3.55 -6.78
N ARG A 128 -0.18 -2.87 -7.72
CA ARG A 128 -0.70 -2.67 -9.08
C ARG A 128 -0.89 -3.99 -9.82
N ALA A 129 0.10 -4.89 -9.74
CA ALA A 129 0.04 -6.21 -10.39
C ALA A 129 -1.09 -7.08 -9.82
N GLY A 130 -1.31 -7.05 -8.50
CA GLY A 130 -2.44 -7.76 -7.87
C GLY A 130 -3.78 -7.28 -8.39
N LEU A 131 -3.98 -5.96 -8.47
CA LEU A 131 -5.22 -5.39 -9.01
C LEU A 131 -5.38 -5.66 -10.51
N LYS A 132 -4.30 -5.58 -11.30
CA LYS A 132 -4.32 -5.95 -12.72
C LYS A 132 -4.76 -7.41 -12.92
N LYS A 133 -4.29 -8.34 -12.06
CA LYS A 133 -4.73 -9.75 -12.11
C LYS A 133 -6.25 -9.86 -11.97
N LEU A 134 -6.85 -9.11 -11.03
CA LEU A 134 -8.30 -9.07 -10.86
C LEU A 134 -9.02 -8.46 -12.07
N LEU A 135 -8.51 -7.37 -12.62
CA LEU A 135 -9.09 -6.72 -13.80
C LEU A 135 -9.03 -7.62 -15.03
N ARG A 136 -7.91 -8.31 -15.28
CA ARG A 136 -7.78 -9.29 -16.37
C ARG A 136 -8.76 -10.43 -16.22
N ARG A 137 -8.92 -10.95 -15.00
CA ARG A 137 -9.97 -11.96 -14.74
C ARG A 137 -11.37 -11.46 -15.09
N GLY A 138 -11.64 -10.16 -14.90
CA GLY A 138 -12.89 -9.53 -15.32
C GLY A 138 -13.04 -9.44 -16.84
N VAL A 139 -11.95 -9.16 -17.55
CA VAL A 139 -11.92 -9.19 -19.02
C VAL A 139 -12.15 -10.61 -19.55
N ASP A 140 -11.44 -11.61 -19.00
CA ASP A 140 -11.54 -13.01 -19.38
C ASP A 140 -12.92 -13.59 -19.17
N ARG A 141 -13.61 -13.18 -18.09
CA ARG A 141 -15.01 -13.55 -17.80
C ARG A 141 -16.04 -12.72 -18.59
N GLY A 142 -15.58 -11.80 -19.45
CA GLY A 142 -16.46 -10.95 -20.24
C GLY A 142 -17.23 -9.89 -19.45
N ILE A 143 -16.84 -9.64 -18.19
CA ILE A 143 -17.43 -8.59 -17.32
C ILE A 143 -17.00 -7.20 -17.82
N PHE A 144 -15.73 -7.04 -18.12
CA PHE A 144 -15.16 -5.83 -18.70
C PHE A 144 -14.90 -5.99 -20.20
N PRO A 145 -14.83 -4.91 -20.98
CA PRO A 145 -14.48 -4.97 -22.39
C PRO A 145 -13.00 -5.37 -22.58
N ALA A 146 -12.69 -6.06 -23.68
CA ALA A 146 -11.31 -6.47 -24.02
C ALA A 146 -10.34 -5.28 -24.22
N VAL A 147 -10.87 -4.10 -24.48
CA VAL A 147 -10.11 -2.85 -24.68
C VAL A 147 -9.98 -2.04 -23.38
N LEU A 148 -10.17 -2.67 -22.21
CA LEU A 148 -10.01 -1.99 -20.91
C LEU A 148 -8.56 -1.51 -20.76
N ASP A 149 -8.37 -0.20 -20.57
CA ASP A 149 -7.07 0.35 -20.17
C ASP A 149 -6.77 -0.02 -18.71
N GLU A 150 -5.91 -1.04 -18.53
CA GLU A 150 -5.55 -1.55 -17.20
C GLU A 150 -4.84 -0.50 -16.35
N GLU A 151 -4.02 0.37 -16.94
CA GLU A 151 -3.28 1.40 -16.20
C GLU A 151 -4.22 2.47 -15.65
N LEU A 152 -5.14 2.92 -16.49
CA LEU A 152 -6.18 3.85 -16.07
C LEU A 152 -7.10 3.23 -15.02
N ALA A 153 -7.53 1.98 -15.23
CA ALA A 153 -8.40 1.24 -14.31
C ALA A 153 -7.77 1.11 -12.92
N VAL A 154 -6.50 0.70 -12.86
CA VAL A 154 -5.73 0.62 -11.61
C VAL A 154 -5.63 1.99 -10.95
N THR A 155 -5.38 3.05 -11.71
CA THR A 155 -5.24 4.41 -11.20
C THR A 155 -6.57 4.93 -10.63
N LEU A 156 -7.69 4.66 -11.28
CA LEU A 156 -9.03 5.04 -10.80
C LEU A 156 -9.40 4.32 -9.51
N LEU A 157 -9.02 3.06 -9.35
CA LEU A 157 -9.36 2.26 -8.16
C LEU A 157 -8.42 2.56 -6.98
N LEU A 158 -7.11 2.68 -7.20
CA LEU A 158 -6.15 2.96 -6.13
C LEU A 158 -6.06 4.45 -5.76
N GLY A 159 -6.33 5.35 -6.70
CA GLY A 159 -6.20 6.79 -6.52
C GLY A 159 -6.96 7.34 -5.31
N PRO A 160 -8.25 7.05 -5.12
CA PRO A 160 -9.01 7.51 -3.96
C PRO A 160 -8.43 7.03 -2.64
N MET A 161 -7.93 5.78 -2.59
CA MET A 161 -7.29 5.21 -1.39
C MET A 161 -6.00 5.96 -1.05
N LEU A 162 -5.17 6.21 -2.07
CA LEU A 162 -3.91 6.96 -1.92
C LEU A 162 -4.17 8.41 -1.52
N PHE A 163 -5.16 9.07 -2.16
CA PHE A 163 -5.56 10.43 -1.83
C PHE A 163 -5.97 10.56 -0.36
N SER A 164 -6.79 9.63 0.13
CA SER A 164 -7.20 9.57 1.54
C SER A 164 -6.02 9.41 2.51
N HIS A 165 -5.00 8.64 2.13
CA HIS A 165 -3.78 8.47 2.91
C HIS A 165 -2.93 9.75 3.01
N ILE A 166 -2.86 10.53 1.92
CA ILE A 166 -2.01 11.72 1.84
C ILE A 166 -2.67 12.93 2.50
N PHE A 167 -3.93 13.17 2.19
CA PHE A 167 -4.62 14.41 2.54
C PHE A 167 -5.53 14.27 3.76
N GLY A 168 -5.68 13.07 4.31
CA GLY A 168 -6.17 12.79 5.64
C GLY A 168 -7.57 13.27 6.01
N PRO A 169 -8.57 13.38 5.13
CA PRO A 169 -9.91 13.50 5.64
C PRO A 169 -10.26 12.20 6.37
N ARG A 170 -11.01 12.29 7.45
CA ARG A 170 -11.55 11.17 8.21
C ARG A 170 -12.66 10.45 7.42
N ILE A 171 -12.33 10.06 6.18
CA ILE A 171 -13.26 9.34 5.30
C ILE A 171 -13.19 7.88 5.71
N ASP A 172 -14.35 7.27 5.93
CA ASP A 172 -14.46 5.84 6.13
C ASP A 172 -13.86 5.11 4.92
N ARG A 173 -12.87 4.31 5.18
CA ARG A 173 -12.11 3.59 4.16
C ARG A 173 -12.98 2.61 3.39
N LYS A 174 -13.94 1.97 4.08
CA LYS A 174 -14.90 1.05 3.47
C LYS A 174 -15.84 1.80 2.53
N TRP A 175 -16.37 2.94 2.97
CA TRP A 175 -17.19 3.81 2.12
C TRP A 175 -16.44 4.25 0.87
N LEU A 176 -15.17 4.63 1.02
CA LEU A 176 -14.34 5.07 -0.09
C LEU A 176 -14.05 3.95 -1.09
N ALA A 177 -13.66 2.77 -0.61
CA ALA A 177 -13.40 1.60 -1.44
C ALA A 177 -14.65 1.17 -2.20
N SER A 178 -15.78 1.00 -1.49
CA SER A 178 -17.07 0.65 -2.12
C SER A 178 -17.48 1.68 -3.17
N GLY A 179 -17.34 2.98 -2.86
CA GLY A 179 -17.65 4.06 -3.78
C GLY A 179 -16.77 4.07 -5.03
N ALA A 180 -15.47 3.81 -4.88
CA ALA A 180 -14.55 3.71 -6.00
C ALA A 180 -14.88 2.51 -6.90
N VAL A 181 -15.13 1.34 -6.28
CA VAL A 181 -15.52 0.12 -7.02
C VAL A 181 -16.86 0.28 -7.70
N ASP A 182 -17.87 0.83 -7.03
CA ASP A 182 -19.19 1.09 -7.62
C ASP A 182 -19.12 2.04 -8.83
N SER A 183 -18.35 3.11 -8.69
CA SER A 183 -18.17 4.08 -9.77
C SER A 183 -17.45 3.47 -10.97
N PHE A 184 -16.37 2.71 -10.69
CA PHE A 184 -15.62 2.00 -11.72
C PHE A 184 -16.49 0.94 -12.41
N TRP A 185 -17.22 0.13 -11.64
CA TRP A 185 -18.11 -0.90 -12.17
C TRP A 185 -19.19 -0.34 -13.08
N LYS A 186 -19.81 0.75 -12.65
CA LYS A 186 -20.85 1.45 -13.39
C LYS A 186 -20.37 2.00 -14.73
N ALA A 187 -19.12 2.44 -14.77
CA ALA A 187 -18.50 2.99 -15.97
C ALA A 187 -18.00 1.93 -16.95
N HIS A 188 -17.53 0.79 -16.46
CA HIS A 188 -16.74 -0.15 -17.27
C HIS A 188 -17.34 -1.55 -17.39
N ALA A 189 -18.20 -2.01 -16.45
CA ALA A 189 -18.83 -3.31 -16.58
C ALA A 189 -19.87 -3.31 -17.71
N ARG A 190 -19.97 -4.41 -18.43
CA ARG A 190 -21.02 -4.56 -19.46
C ARG A 190 -22.41 -4.53 -18.85
N PRO A 191 -23.44 -4.05 -19.58
CA PRO A 191 -24.78 -3.84 -19.02
C PRO A 191 -25.39 -5.02 -18.27
N GLN A 192 -25.15 -6.25 -18.72
CA GLN A 192 -25.64 -7.47 -18.05
C GLN A 192 -25.05 -7.72 -16.65
N TYR A 193 -23.93 -7.09 -16.32
CA TYR A 193 -23.27 -7.15 -15.02
C TYR A 193 -23.47 -5.92 -14.16
N GLN A 194 -24.17 -4.89 -14.67
CA GLN A 194 -24.55 -3.70 -13.93
C GLN A 194 -25.85 -4.00 -13.18
N VAL A 195 -25.76 -4.39 -11.91
CA VAL A 195 -26.95 -4.52 -11.06
C VAL A 195 -27.60 -3.12 -10.96
N PRO A 196 -28.93 -2.97 -11.12
CA PRO A 196 -29.60 -1.69 -10.91
C PRO A 196 -29.23 -1.16 -9.52
N SER A 197 -28.66 0.04 -9.44
CA SER A 197 -28.38 0.67 -8.16
C SER A 197 -29.71 0.83 -7.43
N THR A 198 -29.92 0.08 -6.33
CA THR A 198 -30.96 0.40 -5.35
C THR A 198 -30.58 1.72 -4.71
N SER A 199 -30.91 2.80 -5.41
CA SER A 199 -30.76 4.18 -4.97
C SER A 199 -31.74 4.47 -3.85
N LYS A 200 -31.43 4.05 -2.61
CA LYS A 200 -32.16 4.45 -1.41
C LYS A 200 -31.27 4.47 -0.17
N ALA A 201 -30.20 5.25 -0.14
CA ALA A 201 -29.50 5.51 1.13
C ALA A 201 -28.67 6.82 1.20
N ILE A 202 -28.63 7.65 0.16
CA ILE A 202 -27.72 8.82 0.18
C ILE A 202 -28.39 10.09 0.74
N SER A 203 -29.71 10.12 0.92
CA SER A 203 -30.44 11.34 1.25
C SER A 203 -30.56 11.68 2.74
N ARG A 204 -29.94 10.92 3.68
CA ARG A 204 -30.16 11.12 5.13
C ARG A 204 -28.95 11.51 5.96
N ARG A 205 -27.79 11.82 5.38
CA ARG A 205 -26.57 12.17 6.17
C ARG A 205 -25.97 13.57 5.89
N LEU A 206 -26.66 14.43 5.14
CA LEU A 206 -26.21 15.82 4.94
C LEU A 206 -27.01 16.83 5.78
N SER A 207 -27.79 16.36 6.77
CA SER A 207 -28.60 17.23 7.64
C SER A 207 -28.38 16.86 9.12
N ARG A 208 -27.14 16.86 9.58
CA ARG A 208 -26.82 17.01 11.02
C ARG A 208 -25.40 17.48 11.21
#